data_76a738a3ad31ab9634eeec93f5e9465d
#
_entry.id   76a738a3ad31ab9634eeec93f5e9465d
#
_cell.length_a   1.000
_cell.length_b   1.000
_cell.length_c   1.000
_cell.angle_alpha   90.00
_cell.angle_beta   90.00
_cell.angle_gamma   90.00
#
_symmetry.space_group_name_H-M   'P 1'
#
loop_
_entity.id
_entity.type
_entity.pdbx_description
1 polymer ?
#
loop_
_entity_poly.entity_id
_entity_poly.type
_entity_poly.pdbx_seq_one_letter_code
_entity_poly.pdbx_strand_id
1 'polypeptide(L)'
;NPHKIPGGSKLTIKERATLNVERNARIRTTGGAQIFDYGTIKIGNATLDRNKGSRIVGVLEDKSGTVTLPFIYYEGYHLRGWSANDELYAAGSSVEVPTETTFTASWAIGDRLDPYPGDDSYTDDGELVYEFKIHVIQAEGGKISPETMNVARGETLKFKVEASEGYYIKNVLVDGVSATLDDNGEYQFISVGEDPSDWCYNNIRFAYTMGLMQGTTATTFSPDDPTVRSQFITVLWRMSGSPTVPGDGCKFTDISKSNYYYEAVRWGVANGIINGFSETSFVPNGKLTREQLVTMLFRYAKNYAGDDVSKYDTTNILGYSDVLKISKGMTQPFQWAIGAGIITGTSSTTLTPQGTATRAQIAAILSRYCNQFVLKVPVI
;
A
#
# COMPACT_ATOMS: atom_id res chain seq x y z
N ASN A 1 4.91 -20.09 23.91
CA ASN A 1 4.93 -20.11 22.45
C ASN A 1 3.71 -19.37 21.94
N PRO A 2 3.86 -18.36 21.06
CA PRO A 2 2.69 -17.69 20.49
C PRO A 2 1.90 -18.69 19.66
N HIS A 3 0.59 -18.78 19.91
CA HIS A 3 -0.30 -19.53 19.02
C HIS A 3 -0.35 -18.81 17.66
N LYS A 4 0.07 -19.52 16.61
CA LYS A 4 0.00 -19.03 15.24
C LYS A 4 -1.22 -19.65 14.56
N ILE A 5 -2.04 -18.79 13.95
CA ILE A 5 -3.05 -19.25 13.01
C ILE A 5 -2.34 -19.41 11.65
N PRO A 6 -2.28 -20.64 11.09
CA PRO A 6 -1.52 -20.90 9.86
C PRO A 6 -2.03 -20.05 8.68
N GLY A 7 -1.14 -19.73 7.74
CA GLY A 7 -1.47 -18.98 6.55
C GLY A 7 -2.64 -19.58 5.77
N GLY A 8 -3.54 -18.74 5.29
CA GLY A 8 -4.75 -19.14 4.58
C GLY A 8 -5.87 -19.73 5.44
N SER A 9 -5.66 -19.91 6.75
CA SER A 9 -6.67 -20.43 7.66
C SER A 9 -7.66 -19.36 8.09
N LYS A 10 -8.89 -19.80 8.43
CA LYS A 10 -9.93 -18.93 8.99
C LYS A 10 -10.26 -19.39 10.40
N LEU A 11 -10.15 -18.49 11.37
CA LEU A 11 -10.74 -18.65 12.70
C LEU A 11 -12.04 -17.84 12.73
N THR A 12 -13.15 -18.50 12.99
CA THR A 12 -14.45 -17.81 13.11
C THR A 12 -14.92 -17.90 14.56
N ILE A 13 -15.08 -16.73 15.19
CA ILE A 13 -15.71 -16.61 16.51
C ILE A 13 -17.20 -16.39 16.26
N LYS A 14 -17.97 -17.41 16.56
CA LYS A 14 -19.44 -17.37 16.36
C LYS A 14 -20.12 -16.38 17.30
N GLU A 15 -21.32 -15.94 16.96
CA GLU A 15 -22.17 -15.18 17.88
C GLU A 15 -22.27 -15.88 19.24
N ARG A 16 -22.16 -15.11 20.32
CA ARG A 16 -22.17 -15.56 21.71
C ARG A 16 -20.94 -16.40 22.13
N ALA A 17 -19.98 -16.65 21.25
CA ALA A 17 -18.69 -17.24 21.63
C ALA A 17 -17.72 -16.16 22.10
N THR A 18 -16.80 -16.53 23.00
CA THR A 18 -15.76 -15.65 23.48
C THR A 18 -14.39 -16.24 23.10
N LEU A 19 -13.57 -15.45 22.42
CA LEU A 19 -12.14 -15.73 22.30
C LEU A 19 -11.44 -15.02 23.46
N ASN A 20 -10.82 -15.82 24.34
CA ASN A 20 -10.07 -15.28 25.47
C ASN A 20 -8.56 -15.40 25.18
N VAL A 21 -7.87 -14.27 25.17
CA VAL A 21 -6.41 -14.15 25.11
C VAL A 21 -5.94 -13.81 26.51
N GLU A 22 -5.41 -14.80 27.22
CA GLU A 22 -4.98 -14.65 28.61
C GLU A 22 -3.78 -13.72 28.73
N ARG A 23 -3.53 -13.25 29.96
CA ARG A 23 -2.39 -12.40 30.29
C ARG A 23 -1.08 -13.07 29.86
N ASN A 24 -0.21 -12.32 29.20
CA ASN A 24 1.03 -12.81 28.57
C ASN A 24 0.83 -13.78 27.40
N ALA A 25 -0.39 -13.93 26.89
CA ALA A 25 -0.66 -14.67 25.69
C ALA A 25 -0.67 -13.77 24.45
N ARG A 26 -0.38 -14.38 23.31
CA ARG A 26 -0.35 -13.70 22.02
C ARG A 26 -0.92 -14.59 20.94
N ILE A 27 -1.87 -14.05 20.17
CA ILE A 27 -2.34 -14.66 18.92
C ILE A 27 -1.91 -13.76 17.78
N ARG A 28 -1.28 -14.33 16.77
CA ARG A 28 -0.84 -13.62 15.57
C ARG A 28 -1.41 -14.28 14.33
N THR A 29 -2.01 -13.49 13.44
CA THR A 29 -2.37 -13.93 12.10
C THR A 29 -1.15 -13.85 11.19
N THR A 30 -0.88 -14.91 10.43
CA THR A 30 0.26 -14.97 9.49
C THR A 30 -0.19 -15.52 8.15
N GLY A 31 0.44 -15.08 7.06
CA GLY A 31 0.25 -15.68 5.73
C GLY A 31 -1.19 -15.68 5.22
N GLY A 32 -1.91 -14.58 5.35
CA GLY A 32 -3.30 -14.46 4.93
C GLY A 32 -4.32 -15.13 5.85
N ALA A 33 -3.92 -15.53 7.06
CA ALA A 33 -4.85 -16.01 8.07
C ALA A 33 -5.79 -14.87 8.51
N GLN A 34 -7.06 -15.20 8.74
CA GLN A 34 -8.10 -14.23 9.07
C GLN A 34 -8.85 -14.67 10.32
N ILE A 35 -9.14 -13.72 11.20
CA ILE A 35 -10.08 -13.91 12.31
C ILE A 35 -11.37 -13.20 11.95
N PHE A 36 -12.43 -13.98 11.73
CA PHE A 36 -13.78 -13.45 11.57
C PHE A 36 -14.46 -13.48 12.94
N ASP A 37 -14.86 -12.32 13.39
CA ASP A 37 -15.39 -12.19 14.72
C ASP A 37 -16.84 -11.72 14.69
N TYR A 38 -17.72 -12.58 15.18
CA TYR A 38 -19.14 -12.34 15.41
C TYR A 38 -19.49 -12.46 16.91
N GLY A 39 -18.53 -12.75 17.76
CA GLY A 39 -18.67 -12.95 19.19
C GLY A 39 -18.01 -11.85 20.02
N THR A 40 -17.40 -12.23 21.11
CA THR A 40 -16.67 -11.37 22.03
C THR A 40 -15.20 -11.71 22.03
N ILE A 41 -14.33 -10.71 22.08
CA ILE A 41 -12.89 -10.90 22.28
C ILE A 41 -12.51 -10.29 23.62
N LYS A 42 -11.82 -11.08 24.45
CA LYS A 42 -11.17 -10.62 25.67
C LYS A 42 -9.66 -10.77 25.52
N ILE A 43 -8.91 -9.73 25.89
CA ILE A 43 -7.46 -9.73 25.90
C ILE A 43 -7.02 -9.24 27.28
N GLY A 44 -6.58 -10.13 28.14
CA GLY A 44 -6.34 -9.81 29.55
C GLY A 44 -7.59 -9.18 30.18
N ASN A 45 -7.47 -7.97 30.68
CA ASN A 45 -8.58 -7.21 31.28
C ASN A 45 -9.40 -6.41 30.24
N ALA A 46 -8.99 -6.35 28.98
CA ALA A 46 -9.73 -5.64 27.95
C ALA A 46 -10.80 -6.52 27.31
N THR A 47 -12.01 -6.01 27.19
CA THR A 47 -13.09 -6.60 26.38
C THR A 47 -13.27 -5.72 25.13
N LEU A 48 -13.20 -6.32 23.94
CA LEU A 48 -13.38 -5.60 22.69
C LEU A 48 -14.82 -5.75 22.21
N ASP A 49 -15.56 -4.65 22.21
CA ASP A 49 -16.89 -4.53 21.63
C ASP A 49 -16.79 -3.79 20.28
N ARG A 50 -17.12 -4.46 19.22
CA ARG A 50 -16.97 -3.98 17.85
C ARG A 50 -18.22 -3.32 17.29
N ASN A 51 -19.35 -3.47 17.98
CA ASN A 51 -20.68 -3.04 17.53
C ASN A 51 -21.17 -3.67 16.21
N LYS A 52 -20.30 -4.37 15.47
CA LYS A 52 -20.59 -5.00 14.17
C LYS A 52 -19.63 -6.18 13.95
N GLY A 53 -20.06 -7.21 13.23
CA GLY A 53 -19.19 -8.29 12.79
C GLY A 53 -18.03 -7.75 11.97
N SER A 54 -16.80 -8.13 12.31
CA SER A 54 -15.62 -7.55 11.71
C SER A 54 -14.53 -8.59 11.46
N ARG A 55 -13.63 -8.25 10.54
CA ARG A 55 -12.40 -9.00 10.31
C ARG A 55 -11.26 -8.35 11.08
N ILE A 56 -10.54 -9.13 11.86
CA ILE A 56 -9.38 -8.68 12.62
C ILE A 56 -8.11 -9.05 11.85
N VAL A 57 -7.19 -8.11 11.78
CA VAL A 57 -5.87 -8.29 11.18
C VAL A 57 -4.81 -7.85 12.19
N GLY A 58 -3.73 -8.62 12.32
CA GLY A 58 -2.60 -8.28 13.15
C GLY A 58 -2.45 -9.16 14.40
N VAL A 59 -2.23 -8.52 15.53
CA VAL A 59 -1.89 -9.17 16.80
C VAL A 59 -2.95 -8.89 17.84
N LEU A 60 -3.38 -9.97 18.54
CA LEU A 60 -4.12 -9.90 19.78
C LEU A 60 -3.14 -10.29 20.89
N GLU A 61 -2.74 -9.37 21.72
CA GLU A 61 -1.69 -9.56 22.72
C GLU A 61 -1.99 -8.79 24.00
N ASP A 62 -1.81 -9.47 25.14
CA ASP A 62 -1.59 -8.86 26.44
C ASP A 62 -0.13 -9.09 26.85
N LYS A 63 0.62 -8.03 27.05
CA LYS A 63 1.98 -8.09 27.56
C LYS A 63 2.04 -7.44 28.94
N SER A 64 1.94 -8.29 29.97
CA SER A 64 2.00 -7.90 31.37
C SER A 64 0.97 -6.83 31.80
N GLY A 65 -0.24 -6.90 31.23
CA GLY A 65 -1.32 -5.95 31.49
C GLY A 65 -1.39 -4.79 30.50
N THR A 66 -0.49 -4.76 29.51
CA THR A 66 -0.57 -3.85 28.37
C THR A 66 -1.17 -4.58 27.18
N VAL A 67 -2.28 -4.07 26.68
CA VAL A 67 -3.04 -4.65 25.57
C VAL A 67 -2.81 -3.85 24.31
N THR A 68 -2.51 -4.53 23.20
CA THR A 68 -2.48 -3.90 21.88
C THR A 68 -3.87 -3.94 21.26
N LEU A 69 -4.43 -2.77 20.98
CA LEU A 69 -5.76 -2.63 20.37
C LEU A 69 -5.67 -2.97 18.88
N PRO A 70 -6.41 -3.99 18.38
CA PRO A 70 -6.24 -4.48 17.03
C PRO A 70 -6.83 -3.54 15.97
N PHE A 71 -6.34 -3.67 14.73
CA PHE A 71 -7.03 -3.17 13.56
C PHE A 71 -8.18 -4.11 13.21
N ILE A 72 -9.36 -3.55 12.96
CA ILE A 72 -10.54 -4.28 12.53
C ILE A 72 -11.14 -3.65 11.29
N TYR A 73 -11.72 -4.47 10.43
CA TYR A 73 -12.30 -4.05 9.17
C TYR A 73 -13.77 -4.46 9.11
N TYR A 74 -14.60 -3.54 8.68
CA TYR A 74 -15.99 -3.77 8.35
C TYR A 74 -16.32 -3.08 7.03
N GLU A 75 -16.88 -3.82 6.08
CA GLU A 75 -17.15 -3.34 4.72
C GLU A 75 -18.04 -2.09 4.73
N GLY A 76 -17.60 -1.03 4.03
CA GLY A 76 -18.28 0.26 3.98
C GLY A 76 -18.13 1.15 5.22
N TYR A 77 -17.24 0.77 6.14
CA TYR A 77 -16.93 1.56 7.34
C TYR A 77 -15.43 1.61 7.58
N HIS A 78 -14.97 2.71 8.17
CA HIS A 78 -13.60 2.79 8.70
C HIS A 78 -13.61 2.89 10.21
N LEU A 79 -12.61 2.29 10.84
CA LEU A 79 -12.41 2.35 12.27
C LEU A 79 -11.79 3.70 12.64
N ARG A 80 -12.50 4.52 13.38
CA ARG A 80 -11.95 5.77 13.95
C ARG A 80 -10.98 5.49 15.11
N GLY A 81 -11.23 4.41 15.85
CA GLY A 81 -10.47 3.99 17.01
C GLY A 81 -11.32 3.18 17.98
N TRP A 82 -10.78 2.98 19.15
CA TRP A 82 -11.41 2.26 20.26
C TRP A 82 -11.75 3.23 21.38
N SER A 83 -13.02 3.36 21.73
CA SER A 83 -13.50 4.26 22.78
C SER A 83 -13.63 3.50 24.11
N ALA A 84 -13.04 4.04 25.16
CA ALA A 84 -13.20 3.56 26.53
C ALA A 84 -13.01 4.72 27.51
N ASN A 85 -13.85 4.80 28.58
CA ASN A 85 -13.75 5.82 29.62
C ASN A 85 -13.74 7.26 29.08
N ASP A 86 -14.56 7.54 28.06
CA ASP A 86 -14.65 8.85 27.37
C ASP A 86 -13.36 9.26 26.60
N GLU A 87 -12.42 8.32 26.41
CA GLU A 87 -11.24 8.51 25.60
C GLU A 87 -11.30 7.68 24.32
N LEU A 88 -10.66 8.16 23.26
CA LEU A 88 -10.50 7.46 21.98
C LEU A 88 -9.05 7.03 21.79
N TYR A 89 -8.84 5.74 21.62
CA TYR A 89 -7.54 5.12 21.43
C TYR A 89 -7.37 4.69 19.98
N ALA A 90 -6.23 4.99 19.37
CA ALA A 90 -5.94 4.55 18.01
C ALA A 90 -5.81 3.03 17.92
N ALA A 91 -6.23 2.44 16.80
CA ALA A 91 -5.90 1.06 16.51
C ALA A 91 -4.38 0.89 16.38
N GLY A 92 -3.85 -0.23 16.88
CA GLY A 92 -2.41 -0.48 16.97
C GLY A 92 -1.73 0.12 18.21
N SER A 93 -2.41 0.99 18.98
CA SER A 93 -1.84 1.51 20.23
C SER A 93 -1.78 0.42 21.31
N SER A 94 -0.78 0.55 22.20
CA SER A 94 -0.62 -0.29 23.38
C SER A 94 -1.10 0.48 24.61
N VAL A 95 -2.07 -0.08 25.32
CA VAL A 95 -2.76 0.58 26.44
C VAL A 95 -2.61 -0.28 27.70
N GLU A 96 -2.26 0.34 28.82
CA GLU A 96 -2.31 -0.32 30.12
C GLU A 96 -3.77 -0.49 30.57
N VAL A 97 -4.15 -1.73 30.89
CA VAL A 97 -5.52 -2.10 31.29
C VAL A 97 -5.49 -2.77 32.65
N PRO A 98 -5.33 -1.97 33.74
CA PRO A 98 -5.18 -2.52 35.10
C PRO A 98 -6.45 -3.17 35.64
N THR A 99 -7.61 -2.74 35.17
CA THR A 99 -8.93 -3.25 35.57
C THR A 99 -9.75 -3.66 34.35
N GLU A 100 -10.81 -4.44 34.55
CA GLU A 100 -11.71 -4.79 33.44
C GLU A 100 -12.24 -3.54 32.76
N THR A 101 -11.93 -3.41 31.47
CA THR A 101 -12.30 -2.27 30.63
C THR A 101 -12.88 -2.74 29.31
N THR A 102 -13.98 -2.17 28.90
CA THR A 102 -14.57 -2.43 27.59
C THR A 102 -14.15 -1.33 26.61
N PHE A 103 -13.51 -1.74 25.53
CA PHE A 103 -13.18 -0.87 24.40
C PHE A 103 -14.21 -1.10 23.29
N THR A 104 -14.95 -0.05 22.97
CA THR A 104 -15.99 -0.07 21.94
C THR A 104 -15.44 0.51 20.65
N ALA A 105 -15.58 -0.21 19.54
CA ALA A 105 -15.14 0.28 18.25
C ALA A 105 -15.99 1.48 17.80
N SER A 106 -15.32 2.57 17.49
CA SER A 106 -15.91 3.78 16.91
C SER A 106 -15.77 3.72 15.40
N TRP A 107 -16.89 3.80 14.67
CA TRP A 107 -16.94 3.67 13.23
C TRP A 107 -17.42 4.95 12.57
N ALA A 108 -16.90 5.26 11.39
CA ALA A 108 -17.47 6.24 10.49
C ALA A 108 -17.89 5.58 9.15
N ILE A 109 -18.89 6.14 8.49
CA ILE A 109 -19.38 5.66 7.20
C ILE A 109 -18.46 6.17 6.09
N GLY A 110 -18.07 5.30 5.15
CA GLY A 110 -17.25 5.60 3.99
C GLY A 110 -15.95 4.81 3.98
N ASP A 111 -15.29 4.77 2.83
CA ASP A 111 -14.01 4.05 2.62
C ASP A 111 -12.79 4.79 3.23
N ARG A 112 -12.97 5.53 4.30
CA ARG A 112 -11.88 6.19 5.00
C ARG A 112 -10.98 5.14 5.65
N LEU A 113 -9.85 4.88 5.02
CA LEU A 113 -8.68 4.27 5.65
C LEU A 113 -7.87 5.39 6.32
N ASP A 114 -8.41 5.97 7.38
CA ASP A 114 -7.64 6.86 8.23
C ASP A 114 -7.14 6.07 9.45
N PRO A 115 -5.86 5.71 9.53
CA PRO A 115 -5.31 4.97 10.66
C PRO A 115 -5.12 5.83 11.91
N TYR A 116 -5.36 7.15 11.83
CA TYR A 116 -5.17 8.04 12.98
C TYR A 116 -6.38 8.97 13.14
N PRO A 117 -7.00 9.03 14.33
CA PRO A 117 -7.89 10.13 14.65
C PRO A 117 -7.05 11.42 14.67
N GLY A 118 -7.16 12.24 13.62
CA GLY A 118 -6.68 13.60 13.65
C GLY A 118 -7.44 14.35 14.76
N ASP A 119 -6.75 15.19 15.47
CA ASP A 119 -7.38 16.19 16.32
C ASP A 119 -8.15 17.13 15.36
N ASP A 120 -9.49 17.03 15.35
CA ASP A 120 -10.32 17.90 14.53
C ASP A 120 -10.26 19.32 15.12
N SER A 121 -9.27 20.10 14.71
CA SER A 121 -9.23 21.52 15.04
C SER A 121 -10.07 22.29 14.00
N TYR A 122 -10.86 23.24 14.48
CA TYR A 122 -11.62 24.16 13.63
C TYR A 122 -10.89 25.51 13.61
N THR A 123 -10.85 26.12 12.42
CA THR A 123 -10.46 27.53 12.29
C THR A 123 -11.52 28.44 12.94
N ASP A 124 -11.17 29.68 13.30
CA ASP A 124 -12.10 30.66 13.90
C ASP A 124 -13.34 30.96 13.01
N ASP A 125 -13.30 30.61 11.73
CA ASP A 125 -14.38 30.71 10.76
C ASP A 125 -15.17 29.39 10.59
N GLY A 126 -14.86 28.35 11.35
CA GLY A 126 -15.60 27.07 11.39
C GLY A 126 -15.20 26.07 10.29
N GLU A 127 -14.10 26.29 9.60
CA GLU A 127 -13.57 25.33 8.64
C GLU A 127 -12.75 24.23 9.36
N LEU A 128 -12.98 22.96 9.00
CA LEU A 128 -12.26 21.81 9.56
C LEU A 128 -10.79 21.85 9.07
N VAL A 129 -9.86 22.07 9.99
CA VAL A 129 -8.43 21.92 9.71
C VAL A 129 -8.02 20.51 10.11
N TYR A 130 -7.64 19.71 9.12
CA TYR A 130 -7.05 18.42 9.38
C TYR A 130 -5.56 18.58 9.65
N GLU A 131 -5.16 18.38 10.90
CA GLU A 131 -3.75 18.29 11.29
C GLU A 131 -3.34 16.82 11.44
N PHE A 132 -2.19 16.49 10.88
CA PHE A 132 -1.58 15.18 11.01
C PHE A 132 -0.39 15.27 11.95
N LYS A 133 -0.34 14.39 12.94
CA LYS A 133 0.83 14.28 13.79
C LYS A 133 1.85 13.34 13.19
N ILE A 134 2.99 13.86 12.78
CA ILE A 134 4.13 13.05 12.34
C ILE A 134 4.97 12.73 13.57
N HIS A 135 5.04 11.45 13.91
CA HIS A 135 5.88 10.95 14.99
C HIS A 135 7.27 10.60 14.48
N VAL A 136 8.26 11.33 14.97
CA VAL A 136 9.67 11.06 14.69
C VAL A 136 10.25 10.25 15.83
N ILE A 137 10.72 9.03 15.52
CA ILE A 137 11.41 8.17 16.47
C ILE A 137 12.90 8.29 16.21
N GLN A 138 13.60 8.93 17.15
CA GLN A 138 15.05 9.10 17.11
C GLN A 138 15.74 7.76 17.42
N ALA A 139 16.83 7.46 16.70
CA ALA A 139 17.69 6.34 17.01
C ALA A 139 18.97 6.82 17.70
N GLU A 140 19.61 5.93 18.46
CA GLU A 140 20.93 6.19 19.00
C GLU A 140 21.93 6.41 17.86
N GLY A 141 22.79 7.43 17.97
CA GLY A 141 23.79 7.74 16.96
C GLY A 141 23.30 8.52 15.74
N GLY A 142 22.11 9.09 15.78
CA GLY A 142 21.60 9.95 14.70
C GLY A 142 20.59 10.98 15.18
N LYS A 143 20.28 11.91 14.28
CA LYS A 143 19.26 12.93 14.48
C LYS A 143 18.36 13.06 13.26
N ILE A 144 17.07 13.11 13.50
CA ILE A 144 16.07 13.44 12.49
C ILE A 144 15.45 14.78 12.83
N SER A 145 15.45 15.72 11.90
CA SER A 145 14.86 17.06 12.06
C SER A 145 13.90 17.35 10.92
N PRO A 146 12.73 17.99 11.17
CA PRO A 146 12.20 18.39 12.47
C PRO A 146 11.87 17.20 13.37
N GLU A 147 11.62 17.46 14.64
CA GLU A 147 11.11 16.47 15.59
C GLU A 147 9.61 16.21 15.35
N THR A 148 9.00 15.34 16.15
CA THR A 148 7.56 15.08 16.11
C THR A 148 6.77 16.39 16.13
N MET A 149 5.90 16.58 15.14
CA MET A 149 5.14 17.81 14.95
C MET A 149 3.78 17.55 14.30
N ASN A 150 2.88 18.51 14.48
CA ASN A 150 1.63 18.56 13.72
C ASN A 150 1.86 19.25 12.39
N VAL A 151 1.19 18.76 11.35
CA VAL A 151 1.30 19.22 9.95
C VAL A 151 -0.09 19.42 9.41
N ALA A 152 -0.36 20.57 8.86
CA ALA A 152 -1.64 20.83 8.22
C ALA A 152 -1.78 20.01 6.92
N ARG A 153 -3.02 19.71 6.58
CA ARG A 153 -3.35 19.07 5.30
C ARG A 153 -2.77 19.85 4.12
N GLY A 154 -2.16 19.13 3.18
CA GLY A 154 -1.57 19.74 1.98
C GLY A 154 -0.15 20.28 2.18
N GLU A 155 0.37 20.33 3.41
CA GLU A 155 1.75 20.74 3.63
C GLU A 155 2.75 19.66 3.22
N THR A 156 3.84 20.11 2.64
CA THR A 156 4.98 19.26 2.30
C THR A 156 6.08 19.50 3.33
N LEU A 157 6.54 18.42 3.95
CA LEU A 157 7.62 18.49 4.92
C LEU A 157 8.85 17.73 4.44
N LYS A 158 9.99 18.29 4.76
CA LYS A 158 11.27 17.63 4.60
C LYS A 158 11.84 17.28 5.98
N PHE A 159 12.33 16.06 6.08
CA PHE A 159 13.03 15.57 7.24
C PHE A 159 14.50 15.34 6.87
N LYS A 160 15.40 16.00 7.57
CA LYS A 160 16.83 15.76 7.43
C LYS A 160 17.26 14.68 8.40
N VAL A 161 18.01 13.71 7.92
CA VAL A 161 18.57 12.61 8.71
C VAL A 161 20.05 12.76 8.76
N GLU A 162 20.63 12.91 9.94
CA GLU A 162 22.06 13.10 10.15
C GLU A 162 22.60 12.00 11.07
N ALA A 163 23.71 11.37 10.69
CA ALA A 163 24.45 10.47 11.56
C ALA A 163 25.39 11.28 12.47
N SER A 164 25.48 10.90 13.74
CA SER A 164 26.48 11.43 14.67
C SER A 164 27.87 10.94 14.30
N GLU A 165 28.91 11.60 14.81
CA GLU A 165 30.30 11.19 14.56
C GLU A 165 30.53 9.72 14.95
N GLY A 166 31.10 8.95 14.06
CA GLY A 166 31.36 7.50 14.24
C GLY A 166 30.20 6.59 13.89
N TYR A 167 29.05 7.13 13.47
CA TYR A 167 27.87 6.37 13.02
C TYR A 167 27.62 6.57 11.53
N TYR A 168 26.83 5.68 10.93
CA TYR A 168 26.32 5.81 9.57
C TYR A 168 24.83 5.47 9.52
N ILE A 169 24.13 6.08 8.58
CA ILE A 169 22.69 5.79 8.39
C ILE A 169 22.60 4.43 7.69
N LYS A 170 22.13 3.43 8.42
CA LYS A 170 21.91 2.10 7.86
C LYS A 170 20.57 2.00 7.15
N ASN A 171 19.53 2.59 7.74
CA ASN A 171 18.17 2.58 7.21
C ASN A 171 17.33 3.68 7.84
N VAL A 172 16.41 4.22 7.07
CA VAL A 172 15.35 5.11 7.54
C VAL A 172 14.03 4.42 7.24
N LEU A 173 13.16 4.36 8.22
CA LEU A 173 11.85 3.74 8.06
C LEU A 173 10.76 4.81 8.15
N VAL A 174 9.85 4.80 7.19
CA VAL A 174 8.60 5.58 7.22
C VAL A 174 7.46 4.58 7.27
N ASP A 175 6.70 4.58 8.35
CA ASP A 175 5.65 3.60 8.65
C ASP A 175 6.10 2.13 8.51
N GLY A 176 7.33 1.86 8.95
CA GLY A 176 7.92 0.53 8.91
C GLY A 176 8.50 0.11 7.54
N VAL A 177 8.43 0.96 6.53
CA VAL A 177 8.98 0.72 5.20
C VAL A 177 10.27 1.52 5.01
N SER A 178 11.31 0.89 4.42
CA SER A 178 12.57 1.57 4.10
C SER A 178 12.35 2.75 3.16
N ALA A 179 12.79 3.92 3.57
CA ALA A 179 12.74 5.15 2.79
C ALA A 179 14.11 5.46 2.17
N THR A 180 14.09 6.02 0.96
CA THR A 180 15.29 6.51 0.30
C THR A 180 15.46 7.99 0.59
N LEU A 181 16.64 8.38 1.06
CA LEU A 181 17.01 9.79 1.23
C LEU A 181 17.53 10.33 -0.10
N ASP A 182 17.40 11.65 -0.30
CA ASP A 182 18.06 12.34 -1.39
C ASP A 182 19.57 12.51 -1.14
N ASP A 183 20.27 13.13 -2.11
CA ASP A 183 21.74 13.34 -2.02
C ASP A 183 22.14 14.28 -0.85
N ASN A 184 21.19 15.01 -0.24
CA ASN A 184 21.41 15.87 0.92
C ASN A 184 21.07 15.17 2.24
N GLY A 185 20.69 13.89 2.21
CA GLY A 185 20.23 13.14 3.37
C GLY A 185 18.84 13.53 3.83
N GLU A 186 18.00 14.08 2.94
CA GLU A 186 16.65 14.50 3.23
C GLU A 186 15.62 13.47 2.74
N TYR A 187 14.57 13.26 3.53
CA TYR A 187 13.34 12.61 3.14
C TYR A 187 12.24 13.64 3.02
N GLN A 188 11.62 13.72 1.85
CA GLN A 188 10.48 14.58 1.63
C GLN A 188 9.19 13.81 1.81
N PHE A 189 8.41 14.19 2.82
CA PHE A 189 7.04 13.73 2.96
C PHE A 189 6.16 14.54 2.01
N ILE A 190 5.72 13.91 0.93
CA ILE A 190 4.73 14.53 0.04
C ILE A 190 3.38 14.38 0.73
N SER A 191 2.85 15.47 1.22
CA SER A 191 1.43 15.55 1.46
C SER A 191 0.74 15.47 0.10
N VAL A 192 0.14 14.34 -0.18
CA VAL A 192 -0.75 14.21 -1.34
C VAL A 192 -1.93 15.11 -1.01
N GLY A 193 -1.98 16.27 -1.64
CA GLY A 193 -2.80 17.42 -1.25
C GLY A 193 -4.31 17.23 -1.36
N GLU A 194 -4.80 16.01 -1.30
CA GLU A 194 -6.21 15.67 -1.30
C GLU A 194 -6.47 14.64 -0.21
N ASP A 195 -7.68 14.61 0.28
CA ASP A 195 -8.22 13.91 1.42
C ASP A 195 -7.51 12.54 1.67
N PRO A 196 -6.99 12.26 2.89
CA PRO A 196 -6.56 10.90 3.28
C PRO A 196 -7.66 9.85 3.11
N SER A 197 -8.92 10.27 2.96
CA SER A 197 -10.03 9.42 2.54
C SER A 197 -9.97 9.03 1.07
N ASP A 198 -9.05 9.64 0.29
CA ASP A 198 -8.92 9.27 -1.10
C ASP A 198 -8.39 7.83 -1.21
N TRP A 199 -9.12 7.01 -1.94
CA TRP A 199 -8.84 5.58 -2.12
C TRP A 199 -7.39 5.28 -2.56
N CYS A 200 -6.74 6.27 -3.15
CA CYS A 200 -5.39 6.15 -3.70
C CYS A 200 -4.27 6.61 -2.76
N TYR A 201 -4.58 7.31 -1.67
CA TYR A 201 -3.59 7.93 -0.79
C TYR A 201 -2.48 6.95 -0.32
N ASN A 202 -2.87 5.86 0.33
CA ASN A 202 -1.91 4.87 0.84
C ASN A 202 -1.11 4.20 -0.28
N ASN A 203 -1.73 4.01 -1.44
CA ASN A 203 -1.07 3.43 -2.61
C ASN A 203 -0.03 4.38 -3.23
N ILE A 204 -0.35 5.67 -3.31
CA ILE A 204 0.56 6.72 -3.77
C ILE A 204 1.73 6.84 -2.82
N ARG A 205 1.44 6.92 -1.52
CA ARG A 205 2.45 6.96 -0.47
C ARG A 205 3.39 5.75 -0.56
N PHE A 206 2.85 4.55 -0.67
CA PHE A 206 3.63 3.33 -0.90
C PHE A 206 4.55 3.46 -2.11
N ALA A 207 3.99 3.78 -3.28
CA ALA A 207 4.75 3.88 -4.52
C ALA A 207 5.85 4.95 -4.47
N TYR A 208 5.60 6.06 -3.78
CA TYR A 208 6.57 7.12 -3.57
C TYR A 208 7.68 6.69 -2.60
N THR A 209 7.33 6.18 -1.42
CA THR A 209 8.27 5.75 -0.39
C THR A 209 9.19 4.62 -0.89
N MET A 210 8.66 3.72 -1.70
CA MET A 210 9.44 2.66 -2.35
C MET A 210 10.30 3.16 -3.53
N GLY A 211 10.29 4.46 -3.83
CA GLY A 211 11.03 5.04 -4.95
C GLY A 211 10.54 4.62 -6.33
N LEU A 212 9.38 3.96 -6.42
CA LEU A 212 8.82 3.46 -7.68
C LEU A 212 8.28 4.60 -8.55
N MET A 213 7.56 5.52 -7.91
CA MET A 213 6.97 6.69 -8.57
C MET A 213 7.43 7.96 -7.87
N GLN A 214 7.63 9.01 -8.65
CA GLN A 214 7.96 10.36 -8.17
C GLN A 214 6.79 11.30 -8.43
N GLY A 215 6.79 12.45 -7.76
CA GLY A 215 5.88 13.54 -8.10
C GLY A 215 6.07 14.05 -9.54
N THR A 216 5.06 14.72 -10.08
CA THR A 216 5.16 15.46 -11.35
C THR A 216 5.93 16.77 -11.16
N THR A 217 5.90 17.29 -9.93
CA THR A 217 6.73 18.38 -9.44
C THR A 217 7.32 17.99 -8.08
N ALA A 218 8.07 18.88 -7.45
CA ALA A 218 8.59 18.66 -6.09
C ALA A 218 7.48 18.51 -5.04
N THR A 219 6.28 19.01 -5.30
CA THR A 219 5.19 19.09 -4.32
C THR A 219 3.86 18.49 -4.81
N THR A 220 3.82 17.94 -6.04
CA THR A 220 2.56 17.47 -6.65
C THR A 220 2.74 16.07 -7.21
N PHE A 221 1.84 15.16 -6.91
CA PHE A 221 1.82 13.80 -7.49
C PHE A 221 0.98 13.70 -8.77
N SER A 222 -0.06 14.51 -8.91
CA SER A 222 -1.03 14.49 -10.04
C SER A 222 -1.69 13.12 -10.21
N PRO A 223 -2.52 12.67 -9.25
CA PRO A 223 -3.07 11.31 -9.21
C PRO A 223 -3.92 10.96 -10.44
N ASP A 224 -4.65 11.93 -10.98
CA ASP A 224 -5.57 11.73 -12.11
C ASP A 224 -4.92 11.85 -13.48
N ASP A 225 -3.65 12.28 -13.53
CA ASP A 225 -2.93 12.38 -14.78
C ASP A 225 -2.76 11.00 -15.44
N PRO A 226 -2.96 10.92 -16.77
CA PRO A 226 -2.72 9.69 -17.51
C PRO A 226 -1.22 9.35 -17.52
N THR A 227 -0.90 8.09 -17.31
CA THR A 227 0.49 7.61 -17.42
C THR A 227 0.82 7.25 -18.86
N VAL A 228 2.07 7.46 -19.25
CA VAL A 228 2.59 7.09 -20.57
C VAL A 228 3.47 5.83 -20.49
N ARG A 229 3.69 5.18 -21.64
CA ARG A 229 4.41 3.92 -21.75
C ARG A 229 5.83 3.97 -21.17
N SER A 230 6.56 5.06 -21.44
CA SER A 230 7.93 5.25 -20.91
C SER A 230 7.97 5.38 -19.38
N GLN A 231 6.98 6.01 -18.79
CA GLN A 231 6.90 6.14 -17.32
C GLN A 231 6.71 4.77 -16.67
N PHE A 232 5.79 3.95 -17.18
CA PHE A 232 5.50 2.67 -16.55
C PHE A 232 6.67 1.66 -16.67
N ILE A 233 7.34 1.58 -17.83
CA ILE A 233 8.51 0.72 -17.92
C ILE A 233 9.66 1.19 -17.01
N THR A 234 9.78 2.52 -16.80
CA THR A 234 10.75 3.07 -15.85
C THR A 234 10.43 2.67 -14.42
N VAL A 235 9.15 2.62 -14.05
CA VAL A 235 8.72 2.14 -12.73
C VAL A 235 9.09 0.67 -12.53
N LEU A 236 8.82 -0.20 -13.51
CA LEU A 236 9.18 -1.63 -13.43
C LEU A 236 10.70 -1.82 -13.34
N TRP A 237 11.45 -1.02 -14.08
CA TRP A 237 12.92 -1.03 -14.05
C TRP A 237 13.46 -0.60 -12.69
N ARG A 238 12.92 0.46 -12.08
CA ARG A 238 13.25 0.89 -10.72
C ARG A 238 12.92 -0.19 -9.69
N MET A 239 11.75 -0.79 -9.80
CA MET A 239 11.32 -1.90 -8.94
C MET A 239 12.30 -3.09 -8.97
N SER A 240 13.02 -3.25 -10.08
CA SER A 240 14.06 -4.28 -10.27
C SER A 240 15.45 -3.86 -9.80
N GLY A 241 15.60 -2.71 -9.16
CA GLY A 241 16.89 -2.16 -8.73
C GLY A 241 17.69 -1.50 -9.86
N SER A 242 17.02 -1.05 -10.92
CA SER A 242 17.63 -0.32 -12.05
C SER A 242 18.79 -1.04 -12.73
N PRO A 243 18.63 -2.32 -13.12
CA PRO A 243 19.72 -3.11 -13.70
C PRO A 243 20.16 -2.57 -15.05
N THR A 244 21.45 -2.65 -15.32
CA THR A 244 22.04 -2.31 -16.61
C THR A 244 21.93 -3.45 -17.60
N VAL A 245 21.86 -3.13 -18.90
CA VAL A 245 21.87 -4.11 -20.00
C VAL A 245 23.15 -3.93 -20.81
N PRO A 246 23.89 -5.01 -21.10
CA PRO A 246 25.09 -4.94 -21.92
C PRO A 246 24.82 -4.38 -23.33
N GLY A 247 25.83 -3.71 -23.89
CA GLY A 247 25.78 -3.12 -25.23
C GLY A 247 25.05 -1.77 -25.27
N ASP A 248 25.14 -1.07 -26.38
CA ASP A 248 24.71 0.32 -26.54
C ASP A 248 23.48 0.50 -27.43
N GLY A 249 22.96 -0.58 -27.98
CA GLY A 249 21.91 -0.51 -29.01
C GLY A 249 20.49 -0.48 -28.42
N CYS A 250 19.65 0.36 -29.00
CA CYS A 250 18.20 0.24 -28.90
C CYS A 250 17.62 0.13 -30.31
N LYS A 251 16.72 -0.83 -30.53
CA LYS A 251 16.12 -1.03 -31.84
C LYS A 251 15.09 0.06 -32.21
N PHE A 252 14.66 0.85 -31.23
CA PHE A 252 13.64 1.87 -31.46
C PHE A 252 14.29 3.21 -31.84
N THR A 253 13.83 3.82 -32.93
CA THR A 253 14.35 5.05 -33.49
C THR A 253 13.74 6.31 -32.83
N ASP A 254 12.65 6.15 -32.11
CA ASP A 254 11.92 7.21 -31.43
C ASP A 254 12.34 7.42 -29.97
N ILE A 255 13.47 6.78 -29.56
CA ILE A 255 14.09 7.00 -28.25
C ILE A 255 15.60 7.30 -28.41
N SER A 256 16.12 8.16 -27.54
CA SER A 256 17.50 8.61 -27.53
C SER A 256 18.20 8.23 -26.23
N LYS A 257 19.54 8.08 -26.25
CA LYS A 257 20.36 7.87 -25.05
C LYS A 257 20.19 8.98 -24.00
N SER A 258 19.78 10.18 -24.38
CA SER A 258 19.51 11.28 -23.46
C SER A 258 18.17 11.20 -22.75
N ASN A 259 17.29 10.26 -23.13
CA ASN A 259 16.01 10.12 -22.48
C ASN A 259 16.16 9.39 -21.14
N TYR A 260 15.53 9.88 -20.07
CA TYR A 260 15.57 9.29 -18.74
C TYR A 260 15.11 7.82 -18.69
N TYR A 261 14.28 7.40 -19.63
CA TYR A 261 13.75 6.05 -19.76
C TYR A 261 14.55 5.14 -20.70
N TYR A 262 15.67 5.61 -21.26
CA TYR A 262 16.44 4.87 -22.26
C TYR A 262 16.87 3.48 -21.77
N GLU A 263 17.51 3.40 -20.59
CA GLU A 263 17.94 2.14 -20.01
C GLU A 263 16.77 1.24 -19.60
N ALA A 264 15.69 1.83 -19.10
CA ALA A 264 14.47 1.08 -18.75
C ALA A 264 13.84 0.41 -19.98
N VAL A 265 13.81 1.11 -21.12
CA VAL A 265 13.28 0.54 -22.36
C VAL A 265 14.17 -0.58 -22.88
N ARG A 266 15.50 -0.41 -22.90
CA ARG A 266 16.46 -1.46 -23.28
C ARG A 266 16.30 -2.72 -22.43
N TRP A 267 16.26 -2.52 -21.12
CA TRP A 267 16.05 -3.60 -20.14
C TRP A 267 14.72 -4.31 -20.36
N GLY A 268 13.64 -3.57 -20.58
CA GLY A 268 12.31 -4.13 -20.79
C GLY A 268 12.22 -4.96 -22.08
N VAL A 269 12.94 -4.55 -23.14
CA VAL A 269 13.05 -5.34 -24.38
C VAL A 269 13.86 -6.60 -24.16
N ALA A 270 15.03 -6.49 -23.53
CA ALA A 270 15.94 -7.61 -23.28
C ALA A 270 15.28 -8.73 -22.44
N ASN A 271 14.37 -8.36 -21.54
CA ASN A 271 13.65 -9.31 -20.69
C ASN A 271 12.25 -9.66 -21.21
N GLY A 272 11.90 -9.27 -22.43
CA GLY A 272 10.59 -9.60 -23.01
C GLY A 272 9.39 -9.00 -22.29
N ILE A 273 9.59 -7.93 -21.52
CA ILE A 273 8.54 -7.23 -20.78
C ILE A 273 7.73 -6.34 -21.70
N ILE A 274 8.41 -5.66 -22.62
CA ILE A 274 7.79 -4.75 -23.57
C ILE A 274 8.12 -5.14 -25.01
N ASN A 275 7.16 -4.83 -25.88
CA ASN A 275 7.36 -4.81 -27.31
C ASN A 275 7.20 -3.37 -27.82
N GLY A 276 7.77 -3.09 -29.00
CA GLY A 276 7.47 -1.87 -29.73
C GLY A 276 5.99 -1.79 -30.15
N PHE A 277 5.57 -0.61 -30.50
CA PHE A 277 4.34 -0.41 -31.25
C PHE A 277 4.50 -0.92 -32.70
N SER A 278 5.72 -0.79 -33.22
CA SER A 278 6.20 -1.44 -34.45
C SER A 278 7.61 -2.03 -34.18
N GLU A 279 8.25 -2.56 -35.20
CA GLU A 279 9.63 -3.08 -35.10
C GLU A 279 10.63 -2.03 -34.66
N THR A 280 10.43 -0.76 -35.09
CA THR A 280 11.36 0.36 -34.86
C THR A 280 10.80 1.49 -34.02
N SER A 281 9.55 1.43 -33.57
CA SER A 281 8.92 2.48 -32.77
C SER A 281 8.40 1.93 -31.44
N PHE A 282 8.72 2.62 -30.33
CA PHE A 282 8.24 2.32 -28.98
C PHE A 282 7.01 3.14 -28.61
N VAL A 283 6.89 4.37 -29.14
CA VAL A 283 5.87 5.37 -28.79
C VAL A 283 5.94 5.72 -27.29
N PRO A 284 7.06 6.30 -26.80
CA PRO A 284 7.31 6.52 -25.36
C PRO A 284 6.26 7.37 -24.67
N ASN A 285 5.73 8.37 -25.36
CA ASN A 285 4.72 9.31 -24.84
C ASN A 285 3.27 8.85 -25.14
N GLY A 286 3.09 7.67 -25.70
CA GLY A 286 1.77 7.10 -25.89
C GLY A 286 1.09 6.82 -24.55
N LYS A 287 -0.17 7.23 -24.41
CA LYS A 287 -0.98 6.95 -23.22
C LYS A 287 -1.07 5.45 -23.00
N LEU A 288 -0.84 5.01 -21.78
CA LEU A 288 -0.86 3.59 -21.41
C LEU A 288 -2.29 3.15 -21.16
N THR A 289 -2.78 2.19 -21.98
CA THR A 289 -4.10 1.59 -21.71
C THR A 289 -4.00 0.57 -20.58
N ARG A 290 -5.14 0.29 -19.93
CA ARG A 290 -5.19 -0.70 -18.84
C ARG A 290 -4.76 -2.10 -19.31
N GLU A 291 -5.12 -2.52 -20.52
CA GLU A 291 -4.67 -3.80 -21.06
C GLU A 291 -3.15 -3.84 -21.34
N GLN A 292 -2.57 -2.73 -21.81
CA GLN A 292 -1.13 -2.63 -21.98
C GLN A 292 -0.38 -2.68 -20.64
N LEU A 293 -0.88 -1.95 -19.65
CA LEU A 293 -0.34 -1.95 -18.29
C LEU A 293 -0.31 -3.37 -17.71
N VAL A 294 -1.47 -4.05 -17.74
CA VAL A 294 -1.61 -5.40 -17.20
C VAL A 294 -0.72 -6.38 -17.94
N THR A 295 -0.62 -6.25 -19.26
CA THR A 295 0.25 -7.10 -20.08
C THR A 295 1.73 -6.88 -19.77
N MET A 296 2.17 -5.64 -19.57
CA MET A 296 3.56 -5.34 -19.19
C MET A 296 3.87 -5.91 -17.81
N LEU A 297 2.98 -5.73 -16.84
CA LEU A 297 3.16 -6.26 -15.49
C LEU A 297 3.15 -7.80 -15.46
N PHE A 298 2.25 -8.44 -16.21
CA PHE A 298 2.21 -9.89 -16.37
C PHE A 298 3.52 -10.45 -16.94
N ARG A 299 4.04 -9.82 -17.99
CA ARG A 299 5.32 -10.22 -18.58
C ARG A 299 6.49 -10.00 -17.64
N TYR A 300 6.45 -8.90 -16.88
CA TYR A 300 7.42 -8.65 -15.82
C TYR A 300 7.40 -9.78 -14.78
N ALA A 301 6.24 -10.10 -14.25
CA ALA A 301 6.06 -11.16 -13.27
C ALA A 301 6.57 -12.51 -13.78
N LYS A 302 6.15 -12.89 -14.99
CA LYS A 302 6.50 -14.17 -15.60
C LYS A 302 7.95 -14.27 -16.04
N ASN A 303 8.44 -13.29 -16.81
CA ASN A 303 9.70 -13.40 -17.53
C ASN A 303 10.91 -12.91 -16.73
N TYR A 304 10.70 -11.98 -15.79
CA TYR A 304 11.78 -11.38 -15.00
C TYR A 304 11.74 -11.78 -13.54
N ALA A 305 10.61 -11.59 -12.88
CA ALA A 305 10.48 -11.93 -11.46
C ALA A 305 10.39 -13.44 -11.20
N GLY A 306 10.01 -14.24 -12.20
CA GLY A 306 9.86 -15.69 -12.08
C GLY A 306 8.65 -16.11 -11.25
N ASP A 307 7.64 -15.26 -11.17
CA ASP A 307 6.41 -15.57 -10.43
C ASP A 307 5.59 -16.66 -11.13
N ASP A 308 4.97 -17.54 -10.35
CA ASP A 308 4.05 -18.54 -10.89
C ASP A 308 2.72 -17.87 -11.24
N VAL A 309 2.60 -17.49 -12.50
CA VAL A 309 1.39 -16.88 -13.05
C VAL A 309 0.35 -17.90 -13.50
N SER A 310 0.75 -19.17 -13.69
CA SER A 310 -0.08 -20.23 -14.31
C SER A 310 -1.29 -20.62 -13.45
N LYS A 311 -1.18 -20.50 -12.13
CA LYS A 311 -2.26 -20.82 -11.18
C LYS A 311 -3.52 -19.96 -11.36
N TYR A 312 -3.42 -18.89 -12.15
CA TYR A 312 -4.53 -17.98 -12.43
C TYR A 312 -5.11 -18.11 -13.84
N ASP A 313 -4.59 -19.02 -14.67
CA ASP A 313 -5.00 -19.20 -16.09
C ASP A 313 -6.49 -19.58 -16.25
N THR A 314 -7.10 -20.12 -15.19
CA THR A 314 -8.52 -20.50 -15.17
C THR A 314 -9.41 -19.48 -14.49
N THR A 315 -8.89 -18.29 -14.12
CA THR A 315 -9.71 -17.24 -13.50
C THR A 315 -10.86 -16.83 -14.42
N ASN A 316 -12.07 -16.92 -13.91
CA ASN A 316 -13.25 -16.54 -14.69
C ASN A 316 -13.40 -15.01 -14.71
N ILE A 317 -13.28 -14.43 -15.89
CA ILE A 317 -13.48 -12.99 -16.13
C ILE A 317 -14.72 -12.69 -16.98
N LEU A 318 -15.53 -13.70 -17.31
CA LEU A 318 -16.71 -13.55 -18.18
C LEU A 318 -17.85 -12.75 -17.52
N GLY A 319 -17.78 -12.51 -16.21
CA GLY A 319 -18.72 -11.66 -15.50
C GLY A 319 -18.60 -10.16 -15.85
N TYR A 320 -17.51 -9.76 -16.51
CA TYR A 320 -17.34 -8.37 -16.91
C TYR A 320 -17.97 -8.13 -18.30
N SER A 321 -18.84 -7.12 -18.40
CA SER A 321 -19.61 -6.82 -19.60
C SER A 321 -18.79 -6.40 -20.81
N ASP A 322 -17.55 -5.95 -20.57
CA ASP A 322 -16.62 -5.47 -21.60
C ASP A 322 -15.43 -6.40 -21.86
N VAL A 323 -15.50 -7.64 -21.38
CA VAL A 323 -14.43 -8.65 -21.56
C VAL A 323 -14.07 -8.87 -23.04
N LEU A 324 -15.05 -8.78 -23.93
CA LEU A 324 -14.84 -8.93 -25.39
C LEU A 324 -14.07 -7.76 -26.02
N LYS A 325 -13.89 -6.65 -25.30
CA LYS A 325 -13.07 -5.51 -25.72
C LYS A 325 -11.57 -5.71 -25.43
N ILE A 326 -11.21 -6.78 -24.71
CA ILE A 326 -9.81 -7.13 -24.49
C ILE A 326 -9.19 -7.56 -25.82
N SER A 327 -8.07 -6.97 -26.17
CA SER A 327 -7.35 -7.29 -27.42
C SER A 327 -6.85 -8.72 -27.42
N LYS A 328 -6.79 -9.31 -28.63
CA LYS A 328 -6.31 -10.68 -28.82
C LYS A 328 -4.93 -10.91 -28.17
N GLY A 329 -4.83 -11.94 -27.35
CA GLY A 329 -3.59 -12.30 -26.63
C GLY A 329 -3.38 -11.56 -25.30
N MET A 330 -4.33 -10.69 -24.86
CA MET A 330 -4.26 -10.00 -23.59
C MET A 330 -5.24 -10.56 -22.55
N THR A 331 -5.97 -11.62 -22.86
CA THR A 331 -6.92 -12.25 -21.93
C THR A 331 -6.21 -12.89 -20.73
N GLN A 332 -5.16 -13.67 -20.96
CA GLN A 332 -4.38 -14.32 -19.89
C GLN A 332 -3.79 -13.31 -18.89
N PRO A 333 -3.17 -12.19 -19.30
CA PRO A 333 -2.80 -11.11 -18.39
C PRO A 333 -3.93 -10.64 -17.48
N PHE A 334 -5.15 -10.46 -18.00
CA PHE A 334 -6.29 -10.06 -17.19
C PHE A 334 -6.74 -11.16 -16.22
N GLN A 335 -6.78 -12.42 -16.67
CA GLN A 335 -7.09 -13.56 -15.80
C GLN A 335 -6.12 -13.61 -14.62
N TRP A 336 -4.83 -13.51 -14.89
CA TRP A 336 -3.82 -13.45 -13.86
C TRP A 336 -4.02 -12.26 -12.89
N ALA A 337 -4.16 -11.06 -13.42
CA ALA A 337 -4.20 -9.86 -12.59
C ALA A 337 -5.45 -9.78 -11.70
N ILE A 338 -6.59 -10.29 -12.20
CA ILE A 338 -7.85 -10.38 -11.43
C ILE A 338 -7.77 -11.52 -10.42
N GLY A 339 -7.34 -12.70 -10.84
CA GLY A 339 -7.22 -13.87 -9.97
C GLY A 339 -6.22 -13.66 -8.83
N ALA A 340 -5.16 -12.90 -9.10
CA ALA A 340 -4.17 -12.50 -8.10
C ALA A 340 -4.61 -11.29 -7.27
N GLY A 341 -5.77 -10.69 -7.51
CA GLY A 341 -6.24 -9.51 -6.78
C GLY A 341 -5.42 -8.22 -7.03
N ILE A 342 -4.60 -8.21 -8.09
CA ILE A 342 -3.76 -7.04 -8.44
C ILE A 342 -4.62 -5.92 -9.03
N ILE A 343 -5.57 -6.29 -9.89
CA ILE A 343 -6.56 -5.35 -10.42
C ILE A 343 -7.96 -5.77 -10.03
N THR A 344 -8.81 -4.77 -9.91
CA THR A 344 -10.25 -4.90 -9.87
C THR A 344 -10.83 -4.23 -11.12
N GLY A 345 -12.11 -4.42 -11.38
CA GLY A 345 -12.80 -3.63 -12.39
C GLY A 345 -12.72 -2.12 -12.12
N THR A 346 -13.04 -1.32 -13.11
CA THR A 346 -13.34 0.11 -12.93
C THR A 346 -14.72 0.33 -12.33
N SER A 347 -15.54 -0.73 -12.40
CA SER A 347 -16.78 -0.91 -11.64
C SER A 347 -16.92 -2.40 -11.29
N SER A 348 -18.00 -2.77 -10.61
CA SER A 348 -18.32 -4.18 -10.34
C SER A 348 -18.49 -5.03 -11.60
N THR A 349 -18.76 -4.41 -12.75
CA THR A 349 -19.09 -5.09 -14.01
C THR A 349 -18.23 -4.72 -15.21
N THR A 350 -17.22 -3.85 -15.07
CA THR A 350 -16.39 -3.39 -16.20
C THR A 350 -14.90 -3.40 -15.88
N LEU A 351 -14.07 -3.77 -16.85
CA LEU A 351 -12.60 -3.76 -16.78
C LEU A 351 -11.99 -2.52 -17.44
N THR A 352 -12.68 -1.94 -18.39
CA THR A 352 -12.25 -0.82 -19.23
C THR A 352 -10.87 -1.03 -19.86
N PRO A 353 -10.65 -2.14 -20.64
CA PRO A 353 -9.33 -2.53 -21.12
C PRO A 353 -8.64 -1.47 -21.99
N GLN A 354 -9.41 -0.73 -22.78
CA GLN A 354 -8.91 0.33 -23.67
C GLN A 354 -8.81 1.71 -22.97
N GLY A 355 -9.31 1.82 -21.74
CA GLY A 355 -9.21 3.06 -20.95
C GLY A 355 -7.77 3.33 -20.55
N THR A 356 -7.40 4.60 -20.46
CA THR A 356 -6.09 5.04 -20.00
C THR A 356 -5.97 4.83 -18.48
N ALA A 357 -4.84 4.29 -18.03
CA ALA A 357 -4.54 4.20 -16.61
C ALA A 357 -4.03 5.52 -16.05
N THR A 358 -4.58 5.97 -14.93
CA THR A 358 -4.09 7.14 -14.20
C THR A 358 -2.91 6.78 -13.30
N ARG A 359 -2.19 7.79 -12.84
CA ARG A 359 -1.05 7.61 -11.93
C ARG A 359 -1.47 6.98 -10.61
N ALA A 360 -2.62 7.37 -10.05
CA ALA A 360 -3.20 6.76 -8.85
C ALA A 360 -3.53 5.28 -9.05
N GLN A 361 -4.13 4.93 -10.18
CA GLN A 361 -4.43 3.53 -10.51
C GLN A 361 -3.17 2.68 -10.62
N ILE A 362 -2.10 3.22 -11.19
CA ILE A 362 -0.80 2.54 -11.26
C ILE A 362 -0.23 2.34 -9.87
N ALA A 363 -0.23 3.36 -9.02
CA ALA A 363 0.23 3.25 -7.65
C ALA A 363 -0.50 2.13 -6.89
N ALA A 364 -1.84 2.05 -7.03
CA ALA A 364 -2.64 1.00 -6.41
C ALA A 364 -2.31 -0.41 -6.94
N ILE A 365 -2.11 -0.54 -8.24
CA ILE A 365 -1.74 -1.82 -8.87
C ILE A 365 -0.35 -2.27 -8.42
N LEU A 366 0.62 -1.36 -8.37
CA LEU A 366 1.98 -1.63 -7.89
C LEU A 366 1.99 -2.01 -6.41
N SER A 367 1.26 -1.29 -5.58
CA SER A 367 1.14 -1.61 -4.16
C SER A 367 0.61 -3.03 -3.96
N ARG A 368 -0.46 -3.42 -4.65
CA ARG A 368 -1.03 -4.76 -4.56
C ARG A 368 -0.06 -5.83 -5.08
N TYR A 369 0.59 -5.57 -6.22
CA TYR A 369 1.59 -6.49 -6.77
C TYR A 369 2.77 -6.69 -5.82
N CYS A 370 3.36 -5.60 -5.32
CA CYS A 370 4.48 -5.66 -4.40
C CYS A 370 4.13 -6.39 -3.10
N ASN A 371 3.00 -6.11 -2.51
CA ASN A 371 2.56 -6.79 -1.29
C ASN A 371 2.41 -8.30 -1.48
N GLN A 372 1.95 -8.74 -2.66
CA GLN A 372 1.66 -10.13 -2.93
C GLN A 372 2.89 -10.91 -3.39
N PHE A 373 3.74 -10.34 -4.21
CA PHE A 373 4.80 -11.06 -4.92
C PHE A 373 6.21 -10.63 -4.53
N VAL A 374 6.46 -9.33 -4.34
CA VAL A 374 7.82 -8.80 -4.13
C VAL A 374 8.20 -8.83 -2.66
N LEU A 375 7.39 -8.22 -1.84
CA LEU A 375 7.70 -8.11 -0.42
C LEU A 375 7.51 -9.44 0.29
N LYS A 376 6.74 -10.38 -0.31
CA LYS A 376 6.25 -11.61 0.35
C LYS A 376 5.90 -11.29 1.81
N VAL A 377 5.49 -10.02 2.00
CA VAL A 377 4.96 -9.61 3.29
C VAL A 377 3.80 -10.55 3.46
N PRO A 378 3.84 -11.43 4.45
CA PRO A 378 2.62 -12.10 4.82
C PRO A 378 1.63 -10.96 4.95
N VAL A 379 0.52 -10.99 4.20
CA VAL A 379 -0.56 -10.05 4.43
C VAL A 379 -0.87 -10.22 5.90
N ILE A 380 -0.31 -9.28 6.70
CA ILE A 380 -0.37 -9.32 8.16
C ILE A 380 -1.81 -9.05 8.53
#